data_ff4567cbfe06502fde449e98b9eb411c
#
_entry.id   ff4567cbfe06502fde449e98b9eb411c
#
_cell.length_a   1.000
_cell.length_b   1.000
_cell.length_c   1.000
_cell.angle_alpha   90.00
_cell.angle_beta   90.00
_cell.angle_gamma   90.00
#
_symmetry.space_group_name_H-M   'P 1'
#
loop_
_entity.id
_entity.type
_entity.pdbx_description
1 polymer ?
#
loop_
_entity_poly.entity_id
_entity_poly.type
_entity_poly.pdbx_seq_one_letter_code
_entity_poly.pdbx_strand_id
1 'polypeptide(L)'
;FHVQGGGGIALNEKPNWQKDLGEPAFSPDGRYIYYSQDTTPGTTFEYNKNSNGEIYKIFRRDLKSEKTKAFVDGAGGAVRPTPSPDGKYLAFVRRVRNQSTLFLKDLTTGKETPVWGELERDMQESWAIHGVYPSFSWMPGSKEIVVWAKGKIWRLDPFAKSAKEIAFHVKDTRDIREAVRFSH
;
A
#
# COMPACT_ATOMS: atom_id res chain seq x y z
N PHE A 1 -8.96 -7.46 16.35
CA PHE A 1 -9.94 -7.22 17.42
C PHE A 1 -11.27 -7.85 17.04
N HIS A 2 -11.97 -8.45 18.00
CA HIS A 2 -13.31 -8.98 17.79
C HIS A 2 -14.33 -7.85 17.80
N VAL A 3 -15.40 -7.94 16.99
CA VAL A 3 -16.44 -6.90 16.89
C VAL A 3 -17.18 -6.63 18.21
N GLN A 4 -17.17 -7.58 19.13
CA GLN A 4 -17.73 -7.43 20.48
C GLN A 4 -16.72 -6.93 21.52
N GLY A 5 -15.55 -6.49 21.10
CA GLY A 5 -14.48 -6.05 21.99
C GLY A 5 -13.60 -7.19 22.49
N GLY A 6 -12.72 -6.89 23.43
CA GLY A 6 -11.73 -7.82 23.98
C GLY A 6 -10.31 -7.54 23.48
N GLY A 7 -9.34 -8.35 23.94
CA GLY A 7 -7.96 -8.27 23.51
C GLY A 7 -7.78 -8.76 22.07
N GLY A 8 -6.86 -8.14 21.34
CA GLY A 8 -6.46 -8.63 20.03
C GLY A 8 -5.59 -9.88 20.13
N ILE A 9 -5.59 -10.69 19.08
CA ILE A 9 -4.63 -11.80 18.92
C ILE A 9 -3.57 -11.35 17.92
N ALA A 10 -2.31 -11.48 18.30
CA ALA A 10 -1.19 -11.21 17.38
C ALA A 10 -1.16 -12.31 16.31
N LEU A 11 -1.35 -11.92 15.05
CA LEU A 11 -1.27 -12.84 13.91
C LEU A 11 0.16 -13.02 13.43
N ASN A 12 0.99 -11.98 13.55
CA ASN A 12 2.40 -12.00 13.18
C ASN A 12 3.23 -11.28 14.23
N GLU A 13 4.45 -11.75 14.40
CA GLU A 13 5.43 -11.03 15.18
C GLU A 13 6.13 -9.98 14.28
N LYS A 14 6.37 -8.81 14.83
CA LYS A 14 7.21 -7.80 14.21
C LYS A 14 8.65 -8.31 14.21
N PRO A 15 9.42 -8.21 13.11
CA PRO A 15 10.81 -8.71 13.07
C PRO A 15 11.69 -8.13 14.16
N ASN A 16 11.51 -6.86 14.46
CA ASN A 16 12.01 -6.16 15.62
C ASN A 16 11.25 -4.83 15.77
N TRP A 17 11.52 -4.08 16.82
CA TRP A 17 10.78 -2.84 17.10
C TRP A 17 11.07 -1.70 16.09
N GLN A 18 12.15 -1.78 15.31
CA GLN A 18 12.52 -0.78 14.30
C GLN A 18 12.11 -1.15 12.87
N LYS A 19 11.78 -2.42 12.62
CA LYS A 19 11.36 -2.90 11.30
C LYS A 19 9.85 -2.91 11.20
N ASP A 20 9.33 -2.15 10.26
CA ASP A 20 7.91 -1.96 10.14
C ASP A 20 7.20 -3.14 9.47
N LEU A 21 6.01 -3.38 10.00
CA LEU A 21 5.02 -4.30 9.46
C LEU A 21 3.67 -3.58 9.49
N GLY A 22 3.00 -3.51 8.36
CA GLY A 22 1.76 -2.73 8.29
C GLY A 22 0.92 -3.02 7.05
N GLU A 23 -0.09 -2.20 6.85
CA GLU A 23 -1.00 -2.23 5.71
C GLU A 23 -1.72 -3.59 5.53
N PRO A 24 -2.31 -4.15 6.60
CA PRO A 24 -2.95 -5.44 6.52
C PRO A 24 -4.22 -5.40 5.67
N ALA A 25 -4.41 -6.41 4.84
CA ALA A 25 -5.61 -6.60 4.03
C ALA A 25 -6.02 -8.07 4.01
N PHE A 26 -7.29 -8.35 4.29
CA PHE A 26 -7.82 -9.70 4.19
C PHE A 26 -8.19 -10.04 2.75
N SER A 27 -7.99 -11.30 2.35
CA SER A 27 -8.63 -11.84 1.14
C SER A 27 -10.15 -11.86 1.33
N PRO A 28 -10.94 -11.70 0.24
CA PRO A 28 -12.41 -11.64 0.34
C PRO A 28 -13.04 -12.89 0.97
N ASP A 29 -12.40 -14.06 0.84
CA ASP A 29 -12.82 -15.32 1.45
C ASP A 29 -12.40 -15.48 2.92
N GLY A 30 -11.69 -14.48 3.46
CA GLY A 30 -11.21 -14.49 4.85
C GLY A 30 -10.09 -15.50 5.14
N ARG A 31 -9.57 -16.20 4.11
CA ARG A 31 -8.53 -17.22 4.30
C ARG A 31 -7.14 -16.64 4.50
N TYR A 32 -6.83 -15.57 3.83
CA TYR A 32 -5.50 -14.99 3.83
C TYR A 32 -5.49 -13.58 4.41
N ILE A 33 -4.38 -13.22 5.05
CA ILE A 33 -4.02 -11.84 5.32
C ILE A 33 -2.75 -11.49 4.55
N TYR A 34 -2.79 -10.38 3.85
CA TYR A 34 -1.64 -9.76 3.18
C TYR A 34 -1.16 -8.59 4.02
N TYR A 35 0.13 -8.32 4.02
CA TYR A 35 0.71 -7.17 4.70
C TYR A 35 2.07 -6.82 4.12
N SER A 36 2.47 -5.56 4.29
CA SER A 36 3.79 -5.06 3.90
C SER A 36 4.76 -5.21 5.07
N GLN A 37 6.00 -5.58 4.80
CA GLN A 37 7.04 -5.73 5.81
C GLN A 37 8.37 -5.22 5.29
N ASP A 38 9.10 -4.46 6.12
CA ASP A 38 10.49 -4.07 5.88
C ASP A 38 11.40 -5.31 5.93
N THR A 39 12.08 -5.57 4.84
CA THR A 39 12.98 -6.71 4.67
C THR A 39 14.44 -6.30 4.45
N THR A 40 14.77 -5.03 4.69
CA THR A 40 16.16 -4.57 4.61
C THR A 40 17.06 -5.36 5.59
N PRO A 41 18.33 -5.59 5.25
CA PRO A 41 19.26 -6.27 6.15
C PRO A 41 19.45 -5.52 7.49
N GLY A 42 19.94 -6.24 8.48
CA GLY A 42 20.25 -5.68 9.81
C GLY A 42 19.03 -5.52 10.71
N THR A 43 19.28 -5.04 11.91
CA THR A 43 18.29 -4.89 12.98
C THR A 43 17.85 -3.46 13.21
N THR A 44 18.58 -2.50 12.65
CA THR A 44 18.38 -1.06 12.85
C THR A 44 17.65 -0.47 11.66
N PHE A 45 16.75 0.47 11.93
CA PHE A 45 16.13 1.26 10.88
C PHE A 45 17.17 2.18 10.23
N GLU A 46 17.20 2.21 8.91
CA GLU A 46 18.07 3.06 8.13
C GLU A 46 17.25 4.04 7.31
N TYR A 47 17.58 5.33 7.39
CA TYR A 47 16.89 6.37 6.60
C TYR A 47 17.31 6.35 5.13
N ASN A 48 18.56 5.99 4.84
CA ASN A 48 19.13 5.98 3.48
C ASN A 48 19.09 4.56 2.88
N LYS A 49 17.89 4.00 2.78
CA LYS A 49 17.72 2.66 2.21
C LYS A 49 17.93 2.68 0.70
N ASN A 50 18.58 1.66 0.18
CA ASN A 50 18.72 1.49 -1.26
C ASN A 50 17.38 1.09 -1.88
N SER A 51 16.64 2.08 -2.35
CA SER A 51 15.33 1.88 -2.96
C SER A 51 15.36 1.23 -4.35
N ASN A 52 16.53 1.00 -4.95
CA ASN A 52 16.68 0.17 -6.15
C ASN A 52 16.63 -1.33 -5.83
N GLY A 53 16.85 -1.69 -4.57
CA GLY A 53 16.67 -3.04 -4.05
C GLY A 53 15.23 -3.29 -3.57
N GLU A 54 15.08 -4.29 -2.73
CA GLU A 54 13.84 -4.59 -2.01
C GLU A 54 13.91 -4.00 -0.62
N ILE A 55 13.21 -2.91 -0.38
CA ILE A 55 13.02 -2.39 0.99
C ILE A 55 11.87 -3.12 1.64
N TYR A 56 10.74 -3.22 0.96
CA TYR A 56 9.53 -3.87 1.44
C TYR A 56 9.12 -5.03 0.56
N LYS A 57 8.56 -6.07 1.19
CA LYS A 57 7.87 -7.17 0.52
C LYS A 57 6.44 -7.25 1.02
N ILE A 58 5.56 -7.78 0.17
CA ILE A 58 4.24 -8.20 0.61
C ILE A 58 4.32 -9.65 1.01
N PHE A 59 3.93 -9.93 2.24
CA PHE A 59 3.75 -11.28 2.77
C PHE A 59 2.29 -11.69 2.73
N ARG A 60 2.09 -12.99 2.66
CA ARG A 60 0.77 -13.61 2.79
C ARG A 60 0.82 -14.68 3.87
N ARG A 61 -0.05 -14.56 4.87
CA ARG A 61 -0.31 -15.59 5.88
C ARG A 61 -1.61 -16.32 5.56
N ASP A 62 -1.58 -17.62 5.52
CA ASP A 62 -2.76 -18.49 5.47
C ASP A 62 -3.26 -18.67 6.90
N LEU A 63 -4.46 -18.19 7.20
CA LEU A 63 -5.02 -18.21 8.55
C LEU A 63 -5.45 -19.62 9.00
N LYS A 64 -5.61 -20.55 8.07
CA LYS A 64 -5.94 -21.95 8.38
C LYS A 64 -4.70 -22.78 8.73
N SER A 65 -3.64 -22.64 7.94
CA SER A 65 -2.40 -23.39 8.14
C SER A 65 -1.35 -22.65 8.95
N GLU A 66 -1.61 -21.38 9.27
CA GLU A 66 -0.72 -20.41 9.95
C GLU A 66 0.61 -20.16 9.24
N LYS A 67 0.78 -20.65 8.01
CA LYS A 67 2.00 -20.48 7.25
C LYS A 67 2.06 -19.10 6.61
N THR A 68 3.23 -18.47 6.74
CA THR A 68 3.53 -17.19 6.13
C THR A 68 4.60 -17.36 5.06
N LYS A 69 4.46 -16.63 3.94
CA LYS A 69 5.47 -16.59 2.87
C LYS A 69 5.51 -15.21 2.22
N ALA A 70 6.68 -14.85 1.68
CA ALA A 70 6.77 -13.76 0.74
C ALA A 70 5.87 -14.05 -0.46
N PHE A 71 5.08 -13.05 -0.87
CA PHE A 71 4.04 -13.22 -1.89
C PHE A 71 4.23 -12.29 -3.08
N VAL A 72 4.70 -11.07 -2.82
CA VAL A 72 5.18 -10.15 -3.84
C VAL A 72 6.53 -9.61 -3.37
N ASP A 73 7.53 -9.83 -4.18
CA ASP A 73 8.92 -9.44 -3.95
C ASP A 73 9.57 -8.94 -5.25
N GLY A 74 10.88 -8.72 -5.24
CA GLY A 74 11.67 -8.30 -6.39
C GLY A 74 12.04 -6.82 -6.40
N ALA A 75 12.81 -6.43 -7.40
CA ALA A 75 13.35 -5.08 -7.53
C ALA A 75 12.28 -4.00 -7.45
N GLY A 76 12.53 -2.98 -6.65
CA GLY A 76 11.59 -1.90 -6.37
C GLY A 76 10.61 -2.20 -5.24
N GLY A 77 10.71 -3.37 -4.61
CA GLY A 77 9.88 -3.78 -3.48
C GLY A 77 8.38 -3.87 -3.79
N ALA A 78 7.57 -4.03 -2.75
CA ALA A 78 6.12 -4.03 -2.87
C ALA A 78 5.46 -3.60 -1.57
N VAL A 79 4.47 -2.72 -1.66
CA VAL A 79 3.68 -2.19 -0.53
C VAL A 79 2.20 -2.06 -0.90
N ARG A 80 1.35 -1.83 0.08
CA ARG A 80 -0.10 -1.60 -0.08
C ARG A 80 -0.85 -2.73 -0.77
N PRO A 81 -0.80 -3.95 -0.23
CA PRO A 81 -1.58 -5.05 -0.79
C PRO A 81 -3.07 -4.77 -0.68
N THR A 82 -3.76 -4.77 -1.82
CA THR A 82 -5.20 -4.49 -1.87
C THR A 82 -5.88 -5.53 -2.76
N PRO A 83 -6.43 -6.61 -2.17
CA PRO A 83 -7.12 -7.65 -2.92
C PRO A 83 -8.39 -7.12 -3.60
N SER A 84 -8.66 -7.59 -4.81
CA SER A 84 -9.94 -7.29 -5.48
C SER A 84 -11.10 -7.99 -4.77
N PRO A 85 -12.31 -7.41 -4.75
CA PRO A 85 -13.49 -8.00 -4.11
C PRO A 85 -13.84 -9.41 -4.60
N ASP A 86 -13.53 -9.74 -5.86
CA ASP A 86 -13.75 -11.06 -6.44
C ASP A 86 -12.62 -12.08 -6.14
N GLY A 87 -11.57 -11.65 -5.44
CA GLY A 87 -10.44 -12.48 -5.05
C GLY A 87 -9.53 -12.94 -6.19
N LYS A 88 -9.63 -12.36 -7.39
CA LYS A 88 -8.82 -12.77 -8.55
C LYS A 88 -7.51 -12.00 -8.68
N TYR A 89 -7.45 -10.80 -8.13
CA TYR A 89 -6.32 -9.90 -8.29
C TYR A 89 -5.85 -9.35 -6.95
N LEU A 90 -4.58 -9.01 -6.90
CA LEU A 90 -3.98 -8.18 -5.84
C LEU A 90 -3.39 -6.93 -6.49
N ALA A 91 -3.94 -5.77 -6.15
CA ALA A 91 -3.31 -4.50 -6.50
C ALA A 91 -2.26 -4.14 -5.45
N PHE A 92 -1.15 -3.55 -5.87
CA PHE A 92 -0.07 -3.13 -4.98
C PHE A 92 0.76 -2.03 -5.62
N VAL A 93 1.57 -1.34 -4.82
CA VAL A 93 2.50 -0.31 -5.30
C VAL A 93 3.92 -0.87 -5.33
N ARG A 94 4.63 -0.61 -6.42
CA ARG A 94 6.06 -0.91 -6.59
C ARG A 94 6.79 0.31 -7.13
N ARG A 95 8.04 0.49 -6.74
CA ARG A 95 8.92 1.46 -7.34
C ARG A 95 9.35 1.01 -8.74
N VAL A 96 9.22 1.90 -9.70
CA VAL A 96 9.80 1.78 -11.04
C VAL A 96 10.67 3.01 -11.29
N ARG A 97 11.97 2.84 -11.29
CA ARG A 97 12.94 3.95 -11.32
C ARG A 97 12.77 4.85 -10.08
N ASN A 98 12.32 6.10 -10.25
CA ASN A 98 12.14 7.08 -9.19
C ASN A 98 10.65 7.38 -8.88
N GLN A 99 9.74 6.56 -9.36
CA GLN A 99 8.30 6.76 -9.20
C GLN A 99 7.62 5.53 -8.63
N SER A 100 6.58 5.77 -7.86
CA SER A 100 5.64 4.74 -7.46
C SER A 100 4.72 4.40 -8.62
N THR A 101 4.52 3.13 -8.86
CA THR A 101 3.67 2.59 -9.93
C THR A 101 2.68 1.60 -9.33
N LEU A 102 1.41 1.72 -9.70
CA LEU A 102 0.40 0.73 -9.37
C LEU A 102 0.58 -0.51 -10.26
N PHE A 103 0.62 -1.67 -9.62
CA PHE A 103 0.69 -2.98 -10.25
C PHE A 103 -0.53 -3.82 -9.93
N LEU A 104 -0.80 -4.76 -10.79
CA LEU A 104 -1.80 -5.80 -10.61
C LEU A 104 -1.15 -7.17 -10.72
N LYS A 105 -1.34 -8.01 -9.70
CA LYS A 105 -0.98 -9.42 -9.73
C LYS A 105 -2.23 -10.26 -9.92
N ASP A 106 -2.24 -11.04 -10.98
CA ASP A 106 -3.25 -12.10 -11.19
C ASP A 106 -2.96 -13.25 -10.22
N LEU A 107 -3.92 -13.57 -9.37
CA LEU A 107 -3.76 -14.58 -8.31
C LEU A 107 -3.83 -16.02 -8.81
N THR A 108 -4.32 -16.22 -10.04
CA THR A 108 -4.38 -17.53 -10.69
C THR A 108 -3.07 -17.85 -11.40
N THR A 109 -2.57 -16.89 -12.19
CA THR A 109 -1.36 -17.09 -13.01
C THR A 109 -0.08 -16.65 -12.33
N GLY A 110 -0.17 -15.80 -11.30
CA GLY A 110 0.95 -15.15 -10.64
C GLY A 110 1.57 -13.99 -11.44
N LYS A 111 1.05 -13.68 -12.62
CA LYS A 111 1.59 -12.61 -13.48
C LYS A 111 1.37 -11.24 -12.84
N GLU A 112 2.45 -10.44 -12.82
CA GLU A 112 2.45 -9.06 -12.37
C GLU A 112 2.50 -8.11 -13.58
N THR A 113 1.64 -7.10 -13.58
CA THR A 113 1.52 -6.16 -14.70
C THR A 113 1.44 -4.74 -14.17
N PRO A 114 2.27 -3.80 -14.68
CA PRO A 114 2.12 -2.38 -14.36
C PRO A 114 0.82 -1.84 -14.96
N VAL A 115 0.09 -1.09 -14.15
CA VAL A 115 -1.22 -0.54 -14.50
C VAL A 115 -1.13 0.96 -14.72
N TRP A 116 -0.57 1.69 -13.76
CA TRP A 116 -0.55 3.14 -13.78
C TRP A 116 0.65 3.72 -13.05
N GLY A 117 1.49 4.47 -13.79
CA GLY A 117 2.72 5.07 -13.29
C GLY A 117 2.60 6.53 -12.82
N GLU A 118 1.38 7.09 -12.83
CA GLU A 118 1.14 8.49 -12.48
C GLU A 118 0.81 8.70 -10.98
N LEU A 119 1.25 7.77 -10.12
CA LEU A 119 1.20 7.95 -8.68
C LEU A 119 2.15 9.10 -8.26
N GLU A 120 2.43 9.19 -6.99
CA GLU A 120 3.38 10.19 -6.48
C GLU A 120 4.84 9.73 -6.71
N ARG A 121 5.78 10.67 -6.44
CA ARG A 121 7.19 10.35 -6.29
C ARG A 121 7.36 9.18 -5.32
N ASP A 122 8.32 8.32 -5.60
CA ASP A 122 8.63 7.22 -4.71
C ASP A 122 9.15 7.71 -3.35
N MET A 123 8.61 7.14 -2.28
CA MET A 123 8.90 7.49 -0.89
C MET A 123 9.31 6.28 -0.05
N GLN A 124 9.77 5.19 -0.67
CA GLN A 124 10.16 3.96 0.07
C GLN A 124 11.31 4.18 1.04
N GLU A 125 12.18 5.15 0.78
CA GLU A 125 13.23 5.53 1.72
C GLU A 125 12.69 6.21 2.98
N SER A 126 11.45 6.71 2.93
CA SER A 126 10.83 7.52 3.96
C SER A 126 9.52 6.89 4.40
N TRP A 127 9.52 5.98 5.37
CA TRP A 127 8.31 5.56 6.07
C TRP A 127 7.14 5.14 5.17
N ALA A 128 7.38 4.35 4.13
CA ALA A 128 6.38 3.98 3.13
C ALA A 128 5.08 3.43 3.71
N ILE A 129 5.17 2.60 4.76
CA ILE A 129 4.01 1.95 5.37
C ILE A 129 3.30 2.81 6.42
N HIS A 130 3.69 4.06 6.59
CA HIS A 130 3.03 5.03 7.48
C HIS A 130 2.09 5.98 6.72
N GLY A 131 1.61 5.60 5.54
CA GLY A 131 0.64 6.40 4.79
C GLY A 131 1.26 7.43 3.84
N VAL A 132 2.54 7.30 3.53
CA VAL A 132 3.24 8.19 2.58
C VAL A 132 2.81 7.94 1.14
N TYR A 133 2.41 6.70 0.82
CA TYR A 133 1.87 6.37 -0.49
C TYR A 133 0.39 6.73 -0.61
N PRO A 134 -0.08 7.03 -1.83
CA PRO A 134 -1.49 7.24 -2.06
C PRO A 134 -2.33 6.04 -1.63
N SER A 135 -3.43 6.29 -0.94
CA SER A 135 -4.41 5.25 -0.65
C SER A 135 -5.26 4.99 -1.88
N PHE A 136 -5.61 3.73 -2.08
CA PHE A 136 -6.50 3.31 -3.14
C PHE A 136 -7.41 2.17 -2.69
N SER A 137 -8.50 1.99 -3.38
CA SER A 137 -9.50 0.96 -3.08
C SER A 137 -10.17 0.48 -4.35
N TRP A 138 -10.51 -0.79 -4.41
CA TRP A 138 -11.33 -1.33 -5.47
C TRP A 138 -12.77 -0.84 -5.38
N MET A 139 -13.38 -0.59 -6.52
CA MET A 139 -14.83 -0.49 -6.63
C MET A 139 -15.46 -1.88 -6.43
N PRO A 140 -16.68 -1.96 -5.89
CA PRO A 140 -17.34 -3.25 -5.58
C PRO A 140 -17.39 -4.25 -6.73
N GLY A 141 -17.42 -3.79 -7.97
CA GLY A 141 -17.45 -4.65 -9.15
C GLY A 141 -16.13 -5.26 -9.59
N SER A 142 -15.03 -5.06 -8.86
CA SER A 142 -13.67 -5.56 -9.19
C SER A 142 -13.14 -5.13 -10.57
N LYS A 143 -13.72 -4.09 -11.16
CA LYS A 143 -13.34 -3.60 -12.49
C LYS A 143 -12.49 -2.34 -12.43
N GLU A 144 -12.64 -1.55 -11.39
CA GLU A 144 -12.02 -0.24 -11.29
C GLU A 144 -11.46 -0.02 -9.89
N ILE A 145 -10.48 0.87 -9.82
CA ILE A 145 -9.80 1.28 -8.60
C ILE A 145 -9.96 2.80 -8.47
N VAL A 146 -10.31 3.27 -7.28
CA VAL A 146 -10.24 4.69 -6.94
C VAL A 146 -8.95 4.95 -6.20
N VAL A 147 -8.20 5.97 -6.62
CA VAL A 147 -6.93 6.36 -6.02
C VAL A 147 -6.83 7.89 -5.95
N TRP A 148 -6.24 8.40 -4.87
CA TRP A 148 -5.82 9.80 -4.87
C TRP A 148 -4.34 9.90 -5.23
N ALA A 149 -4.01 10.82 -6.10
CA ALA A 149 -2.64 11.11 -6.52
C ALA A 149 -2.54 12.52 -7.09
N LYS A 150 -1.41 13.18 -6.87
CA LYS A 150 -1.11 14.53 -7.39
C LYS A 150 -2.22 15.54 -7.06
N GLY A 151 -2.76 15.48 -5.84
CA GLY A 151 -3.83 16.37 -5.37
C GLY A 151 -5.20 16.15 -6.01
N LYS A 152 -5.41 15.03 -6.65
CA LYS A 152 -6.66 14.68 -7.36
C LYS A 152 -7.14 13.29 -6.97
N ILE A 153 -8.41 13.01 -7.24
CA ILE A 153 -8.99 11.68 -7.14
C ILE A 153 -9.18 11.11 -8.55
N TRP A 154 -8.74 9.87 -8.74
CA TRP A 154 -8.78 9.18 -10.03
C TRP A 154 -9.59 7.90 -9.95
N ARG A 155 -10.29 7.60 -11.02
CA ARG A 155 -10.93 6.30 -11.27
C ARG A 155 -10.15 5.61 -12.37
N LEU A 156 -9.58 4.46 -12.05
CA LEU A 156 -8.71 3.68 -12.93
C LEU A 156 -9.42 2.42 -13.37
N ASP A 157 -9.36 2.11 -14.64
CA ASP A 157 -9.60 0.77 -15.17
C ASP A 157 -8.23 0.09 -15.34
N PRO A 158 -7.86 -0.87 -14.45
CA PRO A 158 -6.55 -1.51 -14.50
C PRO A 158 -6.38 -2.44 -15.70
N PHE A 159 -7.46 -2.87 -16.33
CA PHE A 159 -7.45 -3.77 -17.47
C PHE A 159 -7.31 -2.99 -18.78
N ALA A 160 -8.05 -1.92 -18.93
CA ALA A 160 -7.92 -0.99 -20.06
C ALA A 160 -6.73 -0.03 -19.92
N LYS A 161 -6.08 0.00 -18.73
CA LYS A 161 -4.99 0.94 -18.39
C LYS A 161 -5.38 2.39 -18.63
N SER A 162 -6.60 2.74 -18.29
CA SER A 162 -7.14 4.09 -18.44
C SER A 162 -7.45 4.71 -17.09
N ALA A 163 -7.30 6.04 -17.00
CA ALA A 163 -7.57 6.83 -15.81
C ALA A 163 -8.49 8.00 -16.14
N LYS A 164 -9.48 8.23 -15.29
CA LYS A 164 -10.38 9.38 -15.38
C LYS A 164 -10.38 10.13 -14.05
N GLU A 165 -10.20 11.44 -14.12
CA GLU A 165 -10.32 12.31 -12.95
C GLU A 165 -11.76 12.32 -12.43
N ILE A 166 -11.93 12.20 -11.12
CA ILE A 166 -13.16 12.44 -10.41
C ILE A 166 -13.09 13.88 -9.90
N ALA A 167 -13.78 14.78 -10.59
CA ALA A 167 -13.82 16.18 -10.18
C ALA A 167 -14.56 16.33 -8.84
N PHE A 168 -14.01 17.13 -7.95
CA PHE A 168 -14.68 17.53 -6.72
C PHE A 168 -14.46 19.01 -6.45
N HIS A 169 -15.35 19.61 -5.71
CA HIS A 169 -15.25 21.01 -5.30
C HIS A 169 -15.29 21.09 -3.78
N VAL A 170 -14.36 21.85 -3.22
CA VAL A 170 -14.32 22.14 -1.78
C VAL A 170 -14.56 23.62 -1.59
N LYS A 171 -15.57 23.97 -0.77
CA LYS A 171 -15.79 25.32 -0.27
C LYS A 171 -15.62 25.27 1.23
N ASP A 172 -14.62 25.98 1.74
CA ASP A 172 -14.31 26.05 3.15
C ASP A 172 -14.05 27.50 3.55
N THR A 173 -14.39 27.86 4.77
CA THR A 173 -14.08 29.14 5.37
C THR A 173 -13.31 28.86 6.65
N ARG A 174 -12.09 29.37 6.73
CA ARG A 174 -11.20 29.16 7.88
C ARG A 174 -10.80 30.49 8.48
N ASP A 175 -10.88 30.56 9.79
CA ASP A 175 -10.26 31.66 10.53
C ASP A 175 -8.75 31.42 10.59
N ILE A 176 -7.98 32.28 9.92
CA ILE A 176 -6.53 32.24 9.95
C ILE A 176 -6.08 33.14 11.09
N ARG A 177 -5.46 32.57 12.10
CA ARG A 177 -4.80 33.36 13.15
C ARG A 177 -3.47 33.85 12.64
N GLU A 178 -3.18 35.11 12.87
CA GLU A 178 -1.85 35.64 12.58
C GLU A 178 -0.79 34.93 13.41
N ALA A 179 0.32 34.57 12.76
CA ALA A 179 1.46 33.99 13.47
C ALA A 179 2.04 35.04 14.43
N VAL A 180 2.26 34.64 15.68
CA VAL A 180 2.99 35.49 16.64
C VAL A 180 4.42 35.66 16.10
N ARG A 181 4.75 36.89 15.75
CA ARG A 181 6.11 37.29 15.32
C ARG A 181 6.73 38.14 16.40
N PHE A 182 7.92 37.79 16.79
CA PHE A 182 8.76 38.64 17.65
C PHE A 182 9.67 39.49 16.74
N SER A 183 9.70 40.80 16.97
CA SER A 183 10.70 41.67 16.35
C SER A 183 12.07 41.36 16.95
N HIS A 184 13.05 41.15 16.13
CA HIS A 184 14.46 41.02 16.51
C HIS A 184 15.09 42.39 16.64
#